data_3491ac1ae5a2c99ca6c51d464eb24600
#
_entry.id   3491ac1ae5a2c99ca6c51d464eb24600
#
_cell.length_a   1.000
_cell.length_b   1.000
_cell.length_c   1.000
_cell.angle_alpha   90.00
_cell.angle_beta   90.00
_cell.angle_gamma   90.00
#
_symmetry.space_group_name_H-M   'P 1'
#
loop_
_entity.id
_entity.type
_entity.pdbx_description
1 polymer ?
#
loop_
_entity_poly.entity_id
_entity_poly.type
_entity_poly.pdbx_seq_one_letter_code
_entity_poly.pdbx_strand_id
1 'polypeptide(L)'
;MNGVSRAVLVVTVLLLPALSSAQEASKHASSGFDYNYAELSYDKHDFDVSRSPDNIDGDGFTLSGSFKVADDWHVYASYGTANLDFGIDVDTWALGLGYNYSLKPNVDLYGRVLYIDQSASAGPFSSHDNGLGLQFRVRGRVNDKVELEGGIQYLDVASSDTSLQASVRYYFTRAFSAGVGITFGGDQDGLGVNARYSF
;
A
#
# COMPACT_ATOMS: atom_id res chain seq x y z
N MET A 1 -9.66 -36.74 1.01
CA MET A 1 -8.77 -36.43 2.13
C MET A 1 -7.39 -36.19 1.54
N ASN A 2 -7.08 -34.98 1.16
CA ASN A 2 -5.73 -34.60 0.71
C ASN A 2 -5.29 -33.40 1.53
N GLY A 3 -4.34 -33.66 2.43
CA GLY A 3 -3.77 -32.65 3.28
C GLY A 3 -2.91 -31.66 2.47
N VAL A 4 -3.33 -30.41 2.43
CA VAL A 4 -2.50 -29.32 1.94
C VAL A 4 -1.51 -28.97 3.05
N SER A 5 -0.25 -29.35 2.85
CA SER A 5 0.86 -28.92 3.70
C SER A 5 0.97 -27.40 3.64
N ARG A 6 0.60 -26.74 4.73
CA ARG A 6 0.89 -25.32 4.95
C ARG A 6 2.41 -25.20 5.19
N ALA A 7 3.12 -24.76 4.18
CA ALA A 7 4.49 -24.30 4.35
C ALA A 7 4.45 -22.98 5.10
N VAL A 8 4.63 -23.03 6.42
CA VAL A 8 4.89 -21.85 7.25
C VAL A 8 6.27 -21.34 6.89
N LEU A 9 6.36 -20.34 6.05
CA LEU A 9 7.59 -19.61 5.82
C LEU A 9 7.85 -18.74 7.07
N VAL A 10 8.62 -19.28 8.00
CA VAL A 10 9.16 -18.51 9.14
C VAL A 10 10.22 -17.58 8.58
N VAL A 11 9.82 -16.36 8.20
CA VAL A 11 10.76 -15.26 7.98
C VAL A 11 11.26 -14.85 9.36
N THR A 12 12.32 -15.50 9.81
CA THR A 12 13.07 -15.09 11.00
C THR A 12 13.73 -13.77 10.63
N VAL A 13 13.15 -12.67 11.11
CA VAL A 13 13.72 -11.32 10.98
C VAL A 13 15.01 -11.27 11.82
N LEU A 14 16.12 -11.64 11.21
CA LEU A 14 17.47 -11.41 11.72
C LEU A 14 17.88 -9.93 11.48
N LEU A 15 17.10 -8.99 12.03
CA LEU A 15 17.38 -7.56 11.93
C LEU A 15 18.02 -6.97 13.20
N LEU A 16 18.26 -7.78 14.22
CA LEU A 16 18.76 -7.29 15.51
C LEU A 16 20.25 -6.90 15.58
N PRO A 17 21.20 -7.42 14.78
CA PRO A 17 22.56 -6.90 14.84
C PRO A 17 22.84 -5.70 13.91
N ALA A 18 21.95 -5.37 12.96
CA ALA A 18 22.17 -4.25 12.04
C ALA A 18 21.83 -2.90 12.64
N LEU A 19 21.06 -2.86 13.72
CA LEU A 19 20.65 -1.59 14.37
C LEU A 19 21.76 -0.96 15.21
N SER A 20 22.76 -1.70 15.66
CA SER A 20 23.84 -1.16 16.47
C SER A 20 25.04 -0.63 15.68
N SER A 21 25.18 -0.99 14.42
CA SER A 21 26.24 -0.48 13.53
C SER A 21 25.80 0.61 12.55
N ALA A 22 24.50 0.87 12.46
CA ALA A 22 23.94 1.93 11.61
C ALA A 22 24.06 3.34 12.21
N GLN A 23 24.53 3.46 13.45
CA GLN A 23 24.60 4.75 14.15
C GLN A 23 25.83 5.59 13.77
N GLU A 24 26.77 5.07 13.01
CA GLU A 24 27.99 5.78 12.61
C GLU A 24 28.19 6.00 11.11
N ALA A 25 27.30 5.53 10.26
CA ALA A 25 27.50 5.69 8.82
C ALA A 25 26.28 6.31 8.16
N SER A 26 26.49 7.49 7.77
CA SER A 26 25.80 8.28 6.76
C SER A 26 24.91 9.40 7.31
N LYS A 27 25.36 10.60 7.02
CA LYS A 27 24.48 11.73 6.74
C LYS A 27 23.67 11.34 5.51
N HIS A 28 22.56 10.62 5.71
CA HIS A 28 21.55 10.45 4.67
C HIS A 28 21.13 11.85 4.22
N ALA A 29 20.92 12.02 2.92
CA ALA A 29 20.27 13.22 2.44
C ALA A 29 18.96 13.38 3.24
N SER A 30 18.68 14.54 3.79
CA SER A 30 17.39 14.74 4.45
C SER A 30 16.29 14.53 3.42
N SER A 31 15.32 13.67 3.76
CA SER A 31 14.17 13.43 2.89
C SER A 31 13.46 14.75 2.58
N GLY A 32 13.27 15.03 1.31
CA GLY A 32 12.42 16.12 0.83
C GLY A 32 10.94 15.78 0.85
N PHE A 33 10.57 14.57 1.32
CA PHE A 33 9.20 14.07 1.34
C PHE A 33 8.63 14.08 2.76
N ASP A 34 7.34 14.37 2.82
CA ASP A 34 6.59 14.29 4.07
C ASP A 34 5.94 12.91 4.20
N TYR A 35 6.08 12.31 5.38
CA TYR A 35 5.43 11.06 5.78
C TYR A 35 4.31 11.29 6.81
N ASN A 36 4.00 12.56 7.13
CA ASN A 36 2.83 12.95 7.92
C ASN A 36 1.71 13.37 6.96
N TYR A 37 0.73 12.51 6.76
CA TYR A 37 -0.37 12.82 5.85
C TYR A 37 -1.65 12.04 6.18
N ALA A 38 -2.77 12.60 5.71
CA ALA A 38 -4.03 11.91 5.50
C ALA A 38 -4.38 11.95 4.02
N GLU A 39 -4.90 10.84 3.49
CA GLU A 39 -5.22 10.69 2.08
C GLU A 39 -6.56 9.98 1.92
N LEU A 40 -7.39 10.50 1.02
CA LEU A 40 -8.60 9.83 0.55
C LEU A 40 -8.38 9.43 -0.90
N SER A 41 -8.63 8.17 -1.24
CA SER A 41 -8.64 7.66 -2.60
C SER A 41 -10.01 7.11 -3.00
N TYR A 42 -10.27 7.12 -4.29
CA TYR A 42 -11.33 6.41 -4.97
C TYR A 42 -10.70 5.58 -6.08
N ASP A 43 -10.93 4.29 -6.05
CA ASP A 43 -10.30 3.33 -6.94
C ASP A 43 -11.36 2.50 -7.65
N LYS A 44 -11.14 2.23 -8.92
CA LYS A 44 -11.86 1.24 -9.72
C LYS A 44 -10.95 0.07 -9.98
N HIS A 45 -11.49 -1.12 -9.84
CA HIS A 45 -10.77 -2.38 -10.01
C HIS A 45 -11.52 -3.29 -10.97
N ASP A 46 -10.75 -3.94 -11.84
CA ASP A 46 -11.17 -5.06 -12.68
C ASP A 46 -10.48 -6.31 -12.14
N PHE A 47 -11.27 -7.31 -11.71
CA PHE A 47 -10.74 -8.57 -11.21
C PHE A 47 -10.87 -9.65 -12.25
N ASP A 48 -9.75 -10.25 -12.64
CA ASP A 48 -9.68 -11.41 -13.52
C ASP A 48 -10.06 -12.68 -12.76
N VAL A 49 -11.25 -13.22 -13.02
CA VAL A 49 -11.67 -14.47 -12.42
C VAL A 49 -11.29 -15.63 -13.35
N SER A 50 -10.23 -16.37 -13.01
CA SER A 50 -9.60 -17.43 -13.82
C SER A 50 -10.53 -18.56 -14.33
N ARG A 51 -11.84 -18.52 -14.04
CA ARG A 51 -12.85 -19.50 -14.46
C ARG A 51 -14.16 -18.88 -14.94
N SER A 52 -14.27 -17.57 -15.00
CA SER A 52 -15.45 -16.87 -15.54
C SER A 52 -15.07 -16.16 -16.83
N PRO A 53 -15.93 -16.15 -17.85
CA PRO A 53 -15.73 -15.31 -19.03
C PRO A 53 -15.99 -13.82 -18.76
N ASP A 54 -16.56 -13.49 -17.62
CA ASP A 54 -16.89 -12.13 -17.21
C ASP A 54 -15.96 -11.71 -16.07
N ASN A 55 -15.30 -10.56 -16.22
CA ASN A 55 -14.54 -9.91 -15.16
C ASN A 55 -15.53 -9.44 -14.07
N ILE A 56 -15.05 -9.32 -12.85
CA ILE A 56 -15.78 -8.69 -11.75
C ILE A 56 -15.26 -7.28 -11.63
N ASP A 57 -16.12 -6.31 -11.87
CA ASP A 57 -15.80 -4.90 -11.69
C ASP A 57 -16.14 -4.48 -10.25
N GLY A 58 -15.39 -3.52 -9.75
CA GLY A 58 -15.64 -2.95 -8.44
C GLY A 58 -15.09 -1.55 -8.31
N ASP A 59 -15.65 -0.81 -7.37
CA ASP A 59 -15.14 0.49 -6.99
C ASP A 59 -15.19 0.70 -5.49
N GLY A 60 -14.33 1.57 -4.99
CA GLY A 60 -14.24 1.78 -3.57
C GLY A 60 -13.55 3.06 -3.16
N PHE A 61 -13.68 3.35 -1.87
CA PHE A 61 -12.98 4.44 -1.22
C PHE A 61 -12.02 3.90 -0.18
N THR A 62 -10.86 4.54 -0.07
CA THR A 62 -9.90 4.26 1.00
C THR A 62 -9.49 5.55 1.66
N LEU A 63 -9.62 5.60 2.98
CA LEU A 63 -9.01 6.61 3.83
C LEU A 63 -7.71 6.05 4.39
N SER A 64 -6.60 6.72 4.20
CA SER A 64 -5.31 6.30 4.74
C SER A 64 -4.58 7.43 5.42
N GLY A 65 -3.67 7.08 6.30
CA GLY A 65 -2.83 8.03 6.99
C GLY A 65 -1.46 7.47 7.31
N SER A 66 -0.50 8.36 7.41
CA SER A 66 0.86 8.03 7.81
C SER A 66 1.36 9.07 8.80
N PHE A 67 2.12 8.64 9.78
CA PHE A 67 2.71 9.51 10.79
C PHE A 67 4.15 9.10 11.05
N LYS A 68 5.06 10.07 10.94
CA LYS A 68 6.48 9.88 11.21
C LYS A 68 6.69 9.73 12.72
N VAL A 69 7.28 8.61 13.14
CA VAL A 69 7.54 8.29 14.55
C VAL A 69 9.02 8.41 14.93
N ALA A 70 9.91 8.35 13.93
CA ALA A 70 11.34 8.62 14.06
C ALA A 70 11.88 9.13 12.71
N ASP A 71 13.17 9.46 12.61
CA ASP A 71 13.73 10.11 11.40
C ASP A 71 13.42 9.37 10.11
N ASP A 72 13.54 8.05 10.10
CA ASP A 72 13.32 7.22 8.92
C ASP A 72 12.14 6.24 9.09
N TRP A 73 11.37 6.34 10.18
CA TRP A 73 10.29 5.44 10.49
C TRP A 73 8.95 6.14 10.52
N HIS A 74 7.95 5.50 9.95
CA HIS A 74 6.56 5.97 9.98
C HIS A 74 5.58 4.81 10.23
N VAL A 75 4.53 5.10 10.95
CA VAL A 75 3.36 4.21 11.07
C VAL A 75 2.37 4.55 9.97
N TYR A 76 1.61 3.55 9.55
CA TYR A 76 0.60 3.67 8.51
C TYR A 76 -0.69 2.99 8.96
N ALA A 77 -1.81 3.60 8.63
CA ALA A 77 -3.13 3.00 8.81
C ALA A 77 -4.01 3.30 7.59
N SER A 78 -4.89 2.37 7.24
CA SER A 78 -5.92 2.60 6.24
C SER A 78 -7.21 1.85 6.57
N TYR A 79 -8.32 2.40 6.08
CA TYR A 79 -9.62 1.77 6.03
C TYR A 79 -10.21 1.99 4.65
N GLY A 80 -10.60 0.91 3.99
CA GLY A 80 -11.21 0.92 2.67
C GLY A 80 -12.53 0.16 2.66
N THR A 81 -13.44 0.61 1.81
CA THR A 81 -14.68 -0.09 1.50
C THR A 81 -14.83 -0.13 -0.01
N ALA A 82 -15.21 -1.28 -0.54
CA ALA A 82 -15.41 -1.49 -1.98
C ALA A 82 -16.71 -2.25 -2.22
N ASN A 83 -17.39 -1.86 -3.29
CA ASN A 83 -18.56 -2.56 -3.80
C ASN A 83 -18.16 -3.25 -5.09
N LEU A 84 -18.32 -4.55 -5.13
CA LEU A 84 -18.06 -5.36 -6.30
C LEU A 84 -19.37 -5.77 -6.97
N ASP A 85 -19.29 -6.19 -8.20
CA ASP A 85 -20.41 -6.80 -8.90
C ASP A 85 -21.06 -7.94 -8.10
N PHE A 86 -22.28 -8.27 -8.42
CA PHE A 86 -23.10 -9.27 -7.72
C PHE A 86 -23.46 -8.90 -6.26
N GLY A 87 -23.30 -7.63 -5.88
CA GLY A 87 -23.66 -7.16 -4.52
C GLY A 87 -22.72 -7.69 -3.45
N ILE A 88 -21.43 -7.77 -3.75
CA ILE A 88 -20.38 -8.11 -2.80
C ILE A 88 -19.82 -6.82 -2.23
N ASP A 89 -19.92 -6.65 -0.91
CA ASP A 89 -19.29 -5.55 -0.18
C ASP A 89 -18.03 -6.05 0.50
N VAL A 90 -16.93 -5.29 0.38
CA VAL A 90 -15.64 -5.62 0.97
C VAL A 90 -15.17 -4.45 1.83
N ASP A 91 -14.92 -4.73 3.10
CA ASP A 91 -14.28 -3.80 4.03
C ASP A 91 -12.88 -4.28 4.36
N THR A 92 -11.90 -3.39 4.27
CA THR A 92 -10.52 -3.71 4.56
C THR A 92 -9.90 -2.64 5.44
N TRP A 93 -9.21 -3.04 6.51
CA TRP A 93 -8.35 -2.13 7.23
C TRP A 93 -6.93 -2.70 7.33
N ALA A 94 -5.95 -1.80 7.40
CA ALA A 94 -4.56 -2.20 7.53
C ALA A 94 -3.84 -1.29 8.54
N LEU A 95 -2.89 -1.90 9.24
CA LEU A 95 -1.93 -1.20 10.11
C LEU A 95 -0.53 -1.60 9.70
N GLY A 96 0.40 -0.66 9.68
CA GLY A 96 1.75 -0.93 9.22
C GLY A 96 2.84 -0.09 9.84
N LEU A 97 4.05 -0.63 9.72
CA LEU A 97 5.28 0.08 10.04
C LEU A 97 6.10 0.19 8.75
N GLY A 98 6.57 1.40 8.47
CA GLY A 98 7.39 1.70 7.30
C GLY A 98 8.74 2.28 7.65
N TYR A 99 9.70 1.99 6.79
CA TYR A 99 11.04 2.56 6.82
C TYR A 99 11.31 3.26 5.49
N ASN A 100 11.80 4.48 5.53
CA ASN A 100 12.19 5.27 4.37
C ASN A 100 13.69 5.53 4.34
N TYR A 101 14.26 5.48 3.15
CA TYR A 101 15.65 5.73 2.88
C TYR A 101 15.80 6.78 1.79
N SER A 102 16.38 7.91 2.12
CA SER A 102 16.58 9.01 1.16
C SER A 102 17.85 8.78 0.35
N LEU A 103 17.67 8.41 -0.93
CA LEU A 103 18.77 8.28 -1.89
C LEU A 103 19.32 9.64 -2.29
N LYS A 104 18.43 10.62 -2.44
CA LYS A 104 18.71 12.01 -2.81
C LYS A 104 17.65 12.90 -2.16
N PRO A 105 17.85 14.23 -2.06
CA PRO A 105 16.84 15.14 -1.52
C PRO A 105 15.48 15.06 -2.23
N ASN A 106 15.45 14.57 -3.46
CA ASN A 106 14.26 14.44 -4.27
C ASN A 106 13.91 12.99 -4.66
N VAL A 107 14.55 11.99 -4.06
CA VAL A 107 14.29 10.56 -4.33
C VAL A 107 14.39 9.75 -3.04
N ASP A 108 13.28 9.14 -2.65
CA ASP A 108 13.18 8.22 -1.53
C ASP A 108 12.83 6.81 -1.99
N LEU A 109 13.39 5.84 -1.29
CA LEU A 109 12.89 4.47 -1.23
C LEU A 109 12.12 4.31 0.07
N TYR A 110 11.02 3.57 0.07
CA TYR A 110 10.42 3.14 1.32
C TYR A 110 9.83 1.73 1.22
N GLY A 111 9.84 1.06 2.35
CA GLY A 111 9.19 -0.24 2.51
C GLY A 111 8.22 -0.20 3.66
N ARG A 112 7.13 -0.99 3.60
CA ARG A 112 6.16 -1.17 4.66
C ARG A 112 5.86 -2.64 4.87
N VAL A 113 5.69 -3.01 6.12
CA VAL A 113 5.06 -4.27 6.54
C VAL A 113 3.70 -3.92 7.08
N LEU A 114 2.67 -4.60 6.58
CA LEU A 114 1.27 -4.35 6.91
C LEU A 114 0.65 -5.59 7.56
N TYR A 115 -0.14 -5.40 8.59
CA TYR A 115 -1.17 -6.33 9.00
C TYR A 115 -2.48 -5.88 8.37
N ILE A 116 -3.19 -6.80 7.74
CA ILE A 116 -4.42 -6.53 6.99
C ILE A 116 -5.51 -7.42 7.53
N ASP A 117 -6.68 -6.85 7.67
CA ASP A 117 -7.90 -7.53 8.07
C ASP A 117 -8.99 -7.16 7.08
N GLN A 118 -9.64 -8.16 6.48
CA GLN A 118 -10.60 -8.01 5.40
C GLN A 118 -11.86 -8.80 5.72
N SER A 119 -13.00 -8.17 5.53
CA SER A 119 -14.30 -8.82 5.56
C SER A 119 -15.03 -8.59 4.25
N ALA A 120 -15.62 -9.66 3.72
CA ALA A 120 -16.46 -9.62 2.53
C ALA A 120 -17.86 -10.15 2.86
N SER A 121 -18.88 -9.52 2.32
CA SER A 121 -20.29 -9.92 2.50
C SER A 121 -21.04 -9.91 1.19
N ALA A 122 -21.89 -10.94 0.99
CA ALA A 122 -22.77 -11.09 -0.15
C ALA A 122 -24.11 -11.68 0.30
N GLY A 123 -25.11 -10.84 0.51
CA GLY A 123 -26.40 -11.24 1.05
C GLY A 123 -26.28 -11.88 2.45
N PRO A 124 -26.67 -13.17 2.64
CA PRO A 124 -26.55 -13.85 3.93
C PRO A 124 -25.16 -14.46 4.19
N PHE A 125 -24.25 -14.38 3.24
CA PHE A 125 -22.90 -14.96 3.34
C PHE A 125 -21.89 -13.89 3.74
N SER A 126 -20.99 -14.24 4.65
CA SER A 126 -19.86 -13.40 5.00
C SER A 126 -18.60 -14.24 5.16
N SER A 127 -17.46 -13.70 4.76
CA SER A 127 -16.14 -14.23 5.05
C SER A 127 -15.32 -13.18 5.78
N HIS A 128 -14.32 -13.64 6.52
CA HIS A 128 -13.38 -12.79 7.23
C HIS A 128 -12.02 -13.45 7.16
N ASP A 129 -11.06 -12.68 6.65
CA ASP A 129 -9.70 -13.13 6.46
C ASP A 129 -8.72 -12.07 6.96
N ASN A 130 -7.56 -12.49 7.42
CA ASN A 130 -6.49 -11.58 7.80
C ASN A 130 -5.14 -12.08 7.29
N GLY A 131 -4.19 -11.19 7.15
CA GLY A 131 -2.90 -11.56 6.59
C GLY A 131 -1.86 -10.47 6.70
N LEU A 132 -0.80 -10.64 5.95
CA LEU A 132 0.32 -9.72 5.90
C LEU A 132 0.48 -9.12 4.50
N GLY A 133 0.92 -7.87 4.47
CA GLY A 133 1.30 -7.18 3.25
C GLY A 133 2.73 -6.66 3.32
N LEU A 134 3.38 -6.64 2.18
CA LEU A 134 4.68 -6.01 1.99
C LEU A 134 4.57 -5.01 0.85
N GLN A 135 5.06 -3.80 1.08
CA GLN A 135 5.15 -2.77 0.05
C GLN A 135 6.59 -2.32 -0.06
N PHE A 136 7.05 -2.17 -1.29
CA PHE A 136 8.33 -1.54 -1.60
C PHE A 136 8.12 -0.52 -2.71
N ARG A 137 8.52 0.73 -2.46
CA ARG A 137 8.23 1.86 -3.33
C ARG A 137 9.44 2.76 -3.52
N VAL A 138 9.47 3.37 -4.69
CA VAL A 138 10.34 4.50 -5.03
C VAL A 138 9.46 5.70 -5.28
N ARG A 139 9.75 6.81 -4.65
CA ARG A 139 9.11 8.09 -4.94
C ARG A 139 10.14 9.15 -5.29
N GLY A 140 9.82 9.96 -6.29
CA GLY A 140 10.72 10.97 -6.81
C GLY A 140 10.01 12.26 -7.16
N ARG A 141 10.57 13.42 -6.81
CA ARG A 141 10.10 14.72 -7.25
C ARG A 141 10.77 15.13 -8.55
N VAL A 142 9.96 15.31 -9.60
CA VAL A 142 10.42 15.84 -10.88
C VAL A 142 10.67 17.35 -10.77
N ASN A 143 9.80 18.03 -10.02
CA ASN A 143 9.89 19.45 -9.68
C ASN A 143 9.10 19.70 -8.38
N ASP A 144 9.01 20.95 -7.93
CA ASP A 144 8.33 21.32 -6.68
C ASP A 144 6.83 20.96 -6.63
N LYS A 145 6.23 20.67 -7.79
CA LYS A 145 4.80 20.41 -7.91
C LYS A 145 4.45 19.00 -8.35
N VAL A 146 5.40 18.24 -8.90
CA VAL A 146 5.12 16.92 -9.49
C VAL A 146 5.98 15.86 -8.82
N GLU A 147 5.30 14.87 -8.26
CA GLU A 147 5.88 13.66 -7.67
C GLU A 147 5.43 12.45 -8.47
N LEU A 148 6.36 11.55 -8.71
CA LEU A 148 6.13 10.22 -9.26
C LEU A 148 6.39 9.18 -8.18
N GLU A 149 5.57 8.16 -8.13
CA GLU A 149 5.77 7.02 -7.26
C GLU A 149 5.54 5.73 -8.04
N GLY A 150 6.34 4.72 -7.77
CA GLY A 150 6.17 3.39 -8.35
C GLY A 150 6.70 2.32 -7.42
N GLY A 151 6.18 1.11 -7.52
CA GLY A 151 6.66 0.03 -6.68
C GLY A 151 5.86 -1.26 -6.82
N ILE A 152 6.19 -2.18 -5.94
CA ILE A 152 5.60 -3.50 -5.86
C ILE A 152 4.89 -3.68 -4.51
N GLN A 153 3.77 -4.36 -4.54
CA GLN A 153 3.03 -4.77 -3.36
C GLN A 153 2.80 -6.28 -3.41
N TYR A 154 3.05 -6.94 -2.30
CA TYR A 154 2.71 -8.34 -2.05
C TYR A 154 1.71 -8.39 -0.92
N LEU A 155 0.60 -9.08 -1.12
CA LEU A 155 -0.44 -9.31 -0.11
C LEU A 155 -0.60 -10.82 0.07
N ASP A 156 -0.80 -11.25 1.31
CA ASP A 156 -1.11 -12.63 1.67
C ASP A 156 -2.33 -12.61 2.62
N VAL A 157 -3.50 -12.41 2.01
CA VAL A 157 -4.81 -12.35 2.68
C VAL A 157 -5.75 -13.23 1.85
N ALA A 158 -6.36 -14.26 2.44
CA ALA A 158 -7.13 -15.30 1.76
C ALA A 158 -6.37 -16.05 0.66
N SER A 159 -5.72 -15.34 -0.24
CA SER A 159 -4.76 -15.82 -1.25
C SER A 159 -3.59 -14.86 -1.34
N SER A 160 -2.46 -15.32 -1.89
CA SER A 160 -1.31 -14.45 -2.10
C SER A 160 -1.38 -13.77 -3.47
N ASP A 161 -1.15 -12.48 -3.49
CA ASP A 161 -1.17 -11.66 -4.69
C ASP A 161 0.03 -10.71 -4.74
N THR A 162 0.49 -10.40 -5.96
CA THR A 162 1.59 -9.46 -6.21
C THR A 162 1.21 -8.50 -7.32
N SER A 163 1.21 -7.21 -7.01
CA SER A 163 0.88 -6.16 -7.95
C SER A 163 1.98 -5.11 -8.09
N LEU A 164 2.04 -4.49 -9.26
CA LEU A 164 2.84 -3.31 -9.55
C LEU A 164 1.94 -2.09 -9.45
N GLN A 165 2.45 -1.02 -8.87
CA GLN A 165 1.72 0.22 -8.73
C GLN A 165 2.56 1.40 -9.22
N ALA A 166 1.90 2.35 -9.89
CA ALA A 166 2.52 3.59 -10.31
C ALA A 166 1.54 4.75 -10.13
N SER A 167 2.04 5.91 -9.76
CA SER A 167 1.20 7.10 -9.57
C SER A 167 1.94 8.39 -9.90
N VAL A 168 1.15 9.39 -10.24
CA VAL A 168 1.58 10.78 -10.42
C VAL A 168 0.76 11.64 -9.48
N ARG A 169 1.43 12.54 -8.75
CA ARG A 169 0.82 13.46 -7.80
C ARG A 169 1.19 14.90 -8.14
N TYR A 170 0.20 15.79 -8.09
CA TYR A 170 0.39 17.21 -8.27
C TYR A 170 0.12 17.97 -6.97
N TYR A 171 1.06 18.80 -6.55
CA TYR A 171 0.98 19.65 -5.37
C TYR A 171 0.43 21.02 -5.72
N PHE A 172 -0.77 21.33 -5.24
CA PHE A 172 -1.38 22.66 -5.35
C PHE A 172 -0.74 23.63 -4.36
N THR A 173 -0.47 23.11 -3.17
CA THR A 173 0.26 23.77 -2.08
C THR A 173 1.25 22.79 -1.48
N ARG A 174 2.06 23.20 -0.50
CA ARG A 174 2.93 22.26 0.24
C ARG A 174 2.14 21.23 1.03
N ALA A 175 0.95 21.60 1.51
CA ALA A 175 0.11 20.74 2.32
C ALA A 175 -0.92 19.95 1.51
N PHE A 176 -1.38 20.46 0.35
CA PHE A 176 -2.47 19.84 -0.40
C PHE A 176 -2.04 19.39 -1.78
N SER A 177 -2.31 18.13 -2.10
CA SER A 177 -2.01 17.51 -3.39
C SER A 177 -3.12 16.56 -3.83
N ALA A 178 -3.18 16.28 -5.14
CA ALA A 178 -4.02 15.23 -5.69
C ALA A 178 -3.21 14.40 -6.69
N GLY A 179 -3.63 13.17 -6.92
CA GLY A 179 -2.92 12.26 -7.79
C GLY A 179 -3.83 11.28 -8.51
N VAL A 180 -3.25 10.62 -9.49
CA VAL A 180 -3.83 9.48 -10.19
C VAL A 180 -2.84 8.32 -10.08
N GLY A 181 -3.36 7.10 -9.96
CA GLY A 181 -2.56 5.90 -9.82
C GLY A 181 -3.16 4.75 -10.60
N ILE A 182 -2.30 3.82 -10.94
CA ILE A 182 -2.65 2.58 -11.62
C ILE A 182 -2.04 1.41 -10.85
N THR A 183 -2.76 0.31 -10.84
CA THR A 183 -2.32 -0.97 -10.29
C THR A 183 -2.38 -2.00 -11.39
N PHE A 184 -1.36 -2.85 -11.51
CA PHE A 184 -1.28 -3.91 -12.50
C PHE A 184 -0.78 -5.20 -11.87
N GLY A 185 -1.33 -6.31 -12.34
CA GLY A 185 -0.87 -7.65 -12.01
C GLY A 185 -1.52 -8.19 -10.75
N GLY A 186 -1.22 -9.45 -10.48
CA GLY A 186 -2.00 -10.25 -9.59
C GLY A 186 -3.33 -10.62 -10.22
N ASP A 187 -4.36 -10.65 -9.41
CA ASP A 187 -5.73 -10.97 -9.85
C ASP A 187 -6.55 -9.70 -10.13
N GLN A 188 -5.91 -8.49 -10.14
CA GLN A 188 -6.63 -7.24 -10.34
C GLN A 188 -5.81 -6.16 -11.06
N ASP A 189 -6.45 -5.48 -11.98
CA ASP A 189 -6.00 -4.21 -12.54
C ASP A 189 -6.84 -3.07 -11.96
N GLY A 190 -6.24 -1.88 -11.80
CA GLY A 190 -6.96 -0.77 -11.17
C GLY A 190 -6.50 0.60 -11.61
N LEU A 191 -7.43 1.55 -11.54
CA LEU A 191 -7.21 2.98 -11.76
C LEU A 191 -7.82 3.75 -10.60
N GLY A 192 -7.03 4.63 -9.98
CA GLY A 192 -7.48 5.42 -8.85
C GLY A 192 -7.14 6.90 -8.95
N VAL A 193 -7.90 7.68 -8.20
CA VAL A 193 -7.63 9.10 -7.94
C VAL A 193 -7.54 9.33 -6.44
N ASN A 194 -6.69 10.24 -6.01
CA ASN A 194 -6.53 10.51 -4.59
C ASN A 194 -6.32 12.00 -4.30
N ALA A 195 -6.65 12.39 -3.08
CA ALA A 195 -6.36 13.70 -2.52
C ALA A 195 -5.65 13.52 -1.18
N ARG A 196 -4.53 14.24 -0.98
CA ARG A 196 -3.69 14.14 0.22
C ARG A 196 -3.52 15.51 0.87
N TYR A 197 -3.61 15.50 2.17
CA TYR A 197 -3.23 16.59 3.05
C TYR A 197 -2.01 16.18 3.88
N SER A 198 -0.89 16.90 3.72
CA SER A 198 0.35 16.73 4.50
C SER A 198 0.43 17.79 5.59
N PHE A 199 0.90 17.43 6.81
CA PHE A 199 0.92 18.29 8.00
C PHE A 199 2.20 18.13 8.83
#